data_f572ea05b6ae4a55d0f7a0618d58e6a0
#
_entry.id   f572ea05b6ae4a55d0f7a0618d58e6a0
#
_cell.length_a   1.000
_cell.length_b   1.000
_cell.length_c   1.000
_cell.angle_alpha   90.00
_cell.angle_beta   90.00
_cell.angle_gamma   90.00
#
_symmetry.space_group_name_H-M   'P 1'
#
loop_
_entity.id
_entity.type
_entity.pdbx_description
1 polymer ?
#
loop_
_entity_poly.entity_id
_entity_poly.type
_entity_poly.pdbx_seq_one_letter_code
_entity_poly.pdbx_strand_id
1 'polypeptide(L)'
;MFLNYYGLREQPFGVTPDPRFLYLTPAHREALASLFYGIDEGRGFMALIAKPGMGKTTLLVHLLERFRASAQTAYIFQTQCTSREFMRFLLAEVGCEVGNEQDLVTLHEEFNRRLLREAREGRRFIVIVDEAQNLDASVLETIRLLSDFETPRAKLLQIVLAGQPELADKLGRPSLSQLRQRISVLSSLKPLPQVETERYMEHRLRVAGFRNGTPFTPRAKKLIGELSEGIPRNINNLCFGALSLGCALQQKAIDVDVIREVVSDLDLSKLASDSRATTIHETALLQTLKDNLSLVALDKNAMAGRGELLGQERLSTDVPSVAEAQSYIQEVIQLLNNWQRNVN
;
A
#
# COMPACT_ATOMS: atom_id res chain seq x y z
N MET A 1 16.19 19.12 7.96
CA MET A 1 16.89 20.35 7.60
C MET A 1 16.04 21.26 6.70
N PHE A 2 15.54 20.82 5.54
CA PHE A 2 14.72 21.67 4.65
C PHE A 2 13.31 22.00 5.22
N LEU A 3 12.76 21.22 6.14
CA LEU A 3 11.46 21.49 6.76
C LEU A 3 11.44 22.87 7.41
N ASN A 4 12.43 23.16 8.28
CA ASN A 4 12.54 24.47 8.94
C ASN A 4 12.81 25.59 7.94
N TYR A 5 13.60 25.30 6.89
CA TYR A 5 13.92 26.30 5.86
C TYR A 5 12.69 26.78 5.11
N TYR A 6 11.75 25.88 4.76
CA TYR A 6 10.51 26.22 4.10
C TYR A 6 9.34 26.46 5.08
N GLY A 7 9.53 26.33 6.38
CA GLY A 7 8.49 26.51 7.38
C GLY A 7 7.44 25.40 7.39
N LEU A 8 7.86 24.18 7.04
CA LEU A 8 7.05 22.97 7.07
C LEU A 8 7.10 22.32 8.46
N ARG A 9 5.98 21.76 8.92
CA ARG A 9 5.91 21.03 10.19
C ARG A 9 6.35 19.57 10.06
N GLU A 10 6.07 18.98 8.89
CA GLU A 10 6.36 17.59 8.58
C GLU A 10 6.67 17.41 7.09
N GLN A 11 7.12 16.21 6.71
CA GLN A 11 7.50 15.87 5.35
C GLN A 11 6.29 15.82 4.41
N PRO A 12 6.17 16.75 3.43
CA PRO A 12 5.01 16.76 2.54
C PRO A 12 5.02 15.64 1.51
N PHE A 13 6.19 15.21 1.06
CA PHE A 13 6.38 14.27 -0.04
C PHE A 13 7.06 12.97 0.41
N GLY A 14 6.62 12.44 1.56
CA GLY A 14 7.10 11.15 2.06
C GLY A 14 6.63 9.98 1.19
N VAL A 15 7.39 8.88 1.27
CA VAL A 15 7.10 7.63 0.55
C VAL A 15 6.19 6.69 1.34
N THR A 16 6.13 6.84 2.66
CA THR A 16 5.27 6.05 3.54
C THR A 16 3.81 6.46 3.35
N PRO A 17 2.88 5.51 3.21
CA PRO A 17 1.45 5.81 3.16
C PRO A 17 1.00 6.49 4.46
N ASP A 18 0.46 7.71 4.34
CA ASP A 18 -0.16 8.45 5.43
C ASP A 18 -1.55 8.93 4.97
N PRO A 19 -2.64 8.45 5.58
CA PRO A 19 -4.00 8.82 5.20
C PRO A 19 -4.28 10.32 5.26
N ARG A 20 -3.58 11.08 6.10
CA ARG A 20 -3.72 12.53 6.19
C ARG A 20 -3.35 13.25 4.88
N PHE A 21 -2.41 12.67 4.14
CA PHE A 21 -1.96 13.17 2.85
C PHE A 21 -2.72 12.60 1.66
N LEU A 22 -3.78 11.82 1.90
CA LEU A 22 -4.59 11.26 0.83
C LEU A 22 -5.29 12.36 0.05
N TYR A 23 -5.00 12.43 -1.24
CA TYR A 23 -5.66 13.31 -2.19
C TYR A 23 -6.50 12.50 -3.17
N LEU A 24 -7.81 12.57 -3.01
CA LEU A 24 -8.74 11.86 -3.87
C LEU A 24 -9.02 12.69 -5.13
N THR A 25 -8.36 12.35 -6.24
CA THR A 25 -8.72 12.88 -7.56
C THR A 25 -10.12 12.41 -7.99
N PRO A 26 -10.73 12.98 -9.04
CA PRO A 26 -11.98 12.45 -9.59
C PRO A 26 -11.91 10.95 -9.88
N ALA A 27 -10.82 10.46 -10.49
CA ALA A 27 -10.62 9.04 -10.78
C ALA A 27 -10.52 8.17 -9.51
N HIS A 28 -9.84 8.68 -8.46
CA HIS A 28 -9.78 7.97 -7.18
C HIS A 28 -11.16 7.91 -6.51
N ARG A 29 -11.94 8.99 -6.56
CA ARG A 29 -13.32 9.01 -6.02
C ARG A 29 -14.25 8.07 -6.76
N GLU A 30 -14.15 8.02 -8.09
CA GLU A 30 -14.93 7.09 -8.91
C GLU A 30 -14.58 5.64 -8.62
N ALA A 31 -13.29 5.28 -8.58
CA ALA A 31 -12.83 3.94 -8.24
C ALA A 31 -13.26 3.54 -6.82
N LEU A 32 -13.08 4.44 -5.84
CA LEU A 32 -13.50 4.20 -4.46
C LEU A 32 -15.02 3.97 -4.35
N ALA A 33 -15.82 4.81 -5.02
CA ALA A 33 -17.28 4.68 -5.04
C ALA A 33 -17.71 3.36 -5.69
N SER A 34 -17.13 2.99 -6.85
CA SER A 34 -17.45 1.74 -7.55
C SER A 34 -17.13 0.51 -6.71
N LEU A 35 -15.99 0.49 -6.03
CA LEU A 35 -15.61 -0.61 -5.13
C LEU A 35 -16.49 -0.63 -3.88
N PHE A 36 -16.76 0.54 -3.28
CA PHE A 36 -17.62 0.65 -2.11
C PHE A 36 -19.02 0.11 -2.40
N TYR A 37 -19.67 0.60 -3.45
CA TYR A 37 -21.00 0.11 -3.85
C TYR A 37 -20.97 -1.36 -4.29
N GLY A 38 -19.90 -1.81 -4.94
CA GLY A 38 -19.73 -3.22 -5.29
C GLY A 38 -19.71 -4.12 -4.07
N ILE A 39 -19.00 -3.71 -3.01
CA ILE A 39 -18.97 -4.43 -1.73
C ILE A 39 -20.33 -4.33 -1.02
N ASP A 40 -20.91 -3.13 -0.97
CA ASP A 40 -22.16 -2.89 -0.26
C ASP A 40 -23.34 -3.65 -0.87
N GLU A 41 -23.40 -3.70 -2.19
CA GLU A 41 -24.42 -4.47 -2.95
C GLU A 41 -24.10 -5.97 -3.08
N GLY A 42 -23.02 -6.45 -2.46
CA GLY A 42 -22.67 -7.87 -2.47
C GLY A 42 -22.33 -8.43 -3.85
N ARG A 43 -21.64 -7.64 -4.71
CA ARG A 43 -21.30 -8.05 -6.08
C ARG A 43 -20.28 -9.18 -6.18
N GLY A 44 -19.62 -9.52 -5.09
CA GLY A 44 -18.73 -10.66 -4.94
C GLY A 44 -17.31 -10.37 -5.43
N PHE A 45 -17.09 -10.27 -6.74
CA PHE A 45 -15.74 -10.16 -7.30
C PHE A 45 -15.50 -8.83 -8.01
N MET A 46 -14.40 -8.15 -7.64
CA MET A 46 -14.04 -6.84 -8.17
C MET A 46 -12.56 -6.77 -8.50
N ALA A 47 -12.16 -5.87 -9.38
CA ALA A 47 -10.75 -5.62 -9.69
C ALA A 47 -10.43 -4.12 -9.73
N LEU A 48 -9.24 -3.77 -9.25
CA LEU A 48 -8.65 -2.43 -9.32
C LEU A 48 -7.31 -2.48 -10.03
N ILE A 49 -7.21 -1.83 -11.17
CA ILE A 49 -5.99 -1.79 -11.98
C ILE A 49 -5.36 -0.41 -11.90
N ALA A 50 -4.06 -0.36 -11.62
CA ALA A 50 -3.32 0.91 -11.63
C ALA A 50 -1.82 0.69 -11.82
N LYS A 51 -1.16 1.60 -12.51
CA LYS A 51 0.31 1.64 -12.59
C LYS A 51 0.94 1.70 -11.19
N PRO A 52 2.19 1.24 -11.03
CA PRO A 52 2.95 1.40 -9.78
C PRO A 52 2.97 2.87 -9.34
N GLY A 53 2.86 3.10 -8.03
CA GLY A 53 2.94 4.46 -7.48
C GLY A 53 1.67 5.32 -7.59
N MET A 54 0.57 4.76 -8.10
CA MET A 54 -0.72 5.46 -8.24
C MET A 54 -1.55 5.57 -6.95
N GLY A 55 -1.08 4.99 -5.84
CA GLY A 55 -1.79 5.04 -4.57
C GLY A 55 -2.85 3.95 -4.38
N LYS A 56 -2.77 2.82 -5.12
CA LYS A 56 -3.68 1.65 -4.93
C LYS A 56 -3.84 1.27 -3.48
N THR A 57 -2.73 0.93 -2.82
CA THR A 57 -2.72 0.47 -1.42
C THR A 57 -3.37 1.49 -0.49
N THR A 58 -3.05 2.78 -0.64
CA THR A 58 -3.67 3.85 0.18
C THR A 58 -5.18 3.93 -0.04
N LEU A 59 -5.63 3.78 -1.30
CA LEU A 59 -7.07 3.77 -1.63
C LEU A 59 -7.78 2.57 -1.01
N LEU A 60 -7.16 1.38 -1.07
CA LEU A 60 -7.71 0.14 -0.53
C LEU A 60 -7.80 0.16 0.99
N VAL A 61 -6.78 0.67 1.69
CA VAL A 61 -6.82 0.87 3.13
C VAL A 61 -7.95 1.84 3.50
N HIS A 62 -8.08 2.96 2.78
CA HIS A 62 -9.18 3.90 3.00
C HIS A 62 -10.56 3.29 2.72
N LEU A 63 -10.67 2.38 1.75
CA LEU A 63 -11.90 1.60 1.49
C LEU A 63 -12.24 0.70 2.68
N LEU A 64 -11.28 -0.06 3.21
CA LEU A 64 -11.50 -0.97 4.34
C LEU A 64 -11.90 -0.24 5.62
N GLU A 65 -11.39 0.95 5.86
CA GLU A 65 -11.80 1.77 7.01
C GLU A 65 -13.31 2.02 7.05
N ARG A 66 -13.95 2.14 5.87
CA ARG A 66 -15.40 2.32 5.76
C ARG A 66 -16.21 1.11 6.22
N PHE A 67 -15.64 -0.09 6.12
CA PHE A 67 -16.29 -1.35 6.49
C PHE A 67 -15.84 -1.91 7.84
N ARG A 68 -14.94 -1.23 8.54
CA ARG A 68 -14.33 -1.71 9.79
C ARG A 68 -15.34 -2.16 10.85
N ALA A 69 -16.48 -1.47 10.98
CA ALA A 69 -17.50 -1.78 11.97
C ALA A 69 -18.48 -2.87 11.51
N SER A 70 -18.58 -3.14 10.18
CA SER A 70 -19.64 -3.97 9.59
C SER A 70 -19.11 -5.21 8.86
N ALA A 71 -17.79 -5.38 8.76
CA ALA A 71 -17.20 -6.49 8.04
C ALA A 71 -15.96 -7.07 8.74
N GLN A 72 -15.76 -8.38 8.56
CA GLN A 72 -14.46 -9.02 8.75
C GLN A 72 -13.64 -8.77 7.50
N THR A 73 -12.42 -8.25 7.67
CA THR A 73 -11.55 -7.90 6.53
C THR A 73 -10.26 -8.70 6.58
N ALA A 74 -9.75 -9.10 5.41
CA ALA A 74 -8.44 -9.69 5.22
C ALA A 74 -7.69 -8.93 4.11
N TYR A 75 -6.43 -8.57 4.36
CA TYR A 75 -5.58 -7.86 3.39
C TYR A 75 -4.35 -8.69 3.08
N ILE A 76 -4.30 -9.24 1.88
CA ILE A 76 -3.22 -10.12 1.40
C ILE A 76 -2.32 -9.33 0.45
N PHE A 77 -1.06 -9.16 0.82
CA PHE A 77 -0.03 -8.52 0.00
C PHE A 77 1.07 -9.50 -0.45
N GLN A 78 1.16 -10.66 0.21
CA GLN A 78 2.11 -11.71 -0.13
C GLN A 78 1.51 -12.61 -1.23
N THR A 79 1.88 -12.33 -2.47
CA THR A 79 1.26 -12.93 -3.66
C THR A 79 2.17 -13.92 -4.40
N GLN A 80 3.45 -14.04 -4.02
CA GLN A 80 4.35 -15.10 -4.48
C GLN A 80 4.21 -16.32 -3.56
N CYS A 81 3.17 -17.11 -3.78
CA CYS A 81 2.82 -18.23 -2.92
C CYS A 81 2.06 -19.31 -3.69
N THR A 82 2.03 -20.52 -3.15
CA THR A 82 1.17 -21.62 -3.60
C THR A 82 -0.28 -21.42 -3.10
N SER A 83 -1.24 -22.16 -3.67
CA SER A 83 -2.64 -22.16 -3.21
C SER A 83 -2.78 -22.49 -1.72
N ARG A 84 -1.96 -23.41 -1.22
CA ARG A 84 -1.96 -23.78 0.20
C ARG A 84 -1.45 -22.64 1.09
N GLU A 85 -0.36 -22.01 0.71
CA GLU A 85 0.19 -20.85 1.44
C GLU A 85 -0.77 -19.67 1.40
N PHE A 86 -1.40 -19.39 0.26
CA PHE A 86 -2.42 -18.36 0.14
C PHE A 86 -3.56 -18.57 1.15
N MET A 87 -4.10 -19.80 1.24
CA MET A 87 -5.16 -20.11 2.20
C MET A 87 -4.69 -19.97 3.65
N ARG A 88 -3.44 -20.30 3.94
CA ARG A 88 -2.86 -20.11 5.28
C ARG A 88 -2.72 -18.63 5.62
N PHE A 89 -2.23 -17.80 4.69
CA PHE A 89 -2.17 -16.35 4.89
C PHE A 89 -3.56 -15.76 5.12
N LEU A 90 -4.54 -16.18 4.33
CA LEU A 90 -5.92 -15.72 4.46
C LEU A 90 -6.50 -16.08 5.83
N LEU A 91 -6.31 -17.30 6.31
CA LEU A 91 -6.79 -17.75 7.61
C LEU A 91 -6.05 -17.06 8.78
N ALA A 92 -4.74 -16.89 8.67
CA ALA A 92 -3.94 -16.17 9.66
C ALA A 92 -4.37 -14.71 9.78
N GLU A 93 -4.64 -14.04 8.65
CA GLU A 93 -5.10 -12.63 8.61
C GLU A 93 -6.44 -12.42 9.34
N VAL A 94 -7.28 -13.44 9.39
CA VAL A 94 -8.56 -13.38 10.12
C VAL A 94 -8.49 -14.00 11.52
N GLY A 95 -7.28 -14.23 12.02
CA GLY A 95 -7.03 -14.68 13.38
C GLY A 95 -7.32 -16.17 13.63
N CYS A 96 -7.27 -17.00 12.59
CA CYS A 96 -7.36 -18.45 12.75
C CYS A 96 -5.94 -19.04 12.92
N GLU A 97 -5.75 -19.84 13.97
CA GLU A 97 -4.52 -20.63 14.12
C GLU A 97 -4.51 -21.76 13.10
N VAL A 98 -3.46 -21.79 12.26
CA VAL A 98 -3.33 -22.75 11.18
C VAL A 98 -2.07 -23.59 11.38
N GLY A 99 -2.23 -24.89 11.55
CA GLY A 99 -1.12 -25.85 11.64
C GLY A 99 -0.33 -25.95 10.33
N ASN A 100 0.97 -26.24 10.44
CA ASN A 100 1.87 -26.31 9.29
C ASN A 100 1.56 -27.48 8.33
N GLU A 101 0.89 -28.52 8.79
CA GLU A 101 0.66 -29.77 8.04
C GLU A 101 -0.74 -29.89 7.43
N GLN A 102 -1.64 -28.91 7.66
CA GLN A 102 -3.00 -28.97 7.12
C GLN A 102 -2.98 -28.92 5.59
N ASP A 103 -3.74 -29.80 4.97
CA ASP A 103 -3.92 -29.84 3.52
C ASP A 103 -4.85 -28.73 3.02
N LEU A 104 -4.90 -28.55 1.71
CA LEU A 104 -5.71 -27.47 1.10
C LEU A 104 -7.21 -27.66 1.38
N VAL A 105 -7.71 -28.89 1.47
CA VAL A 105 -9.12 -29.20 1.73
C VAL A 105 -9.51 -28.75 3.13
N THR A 106 -8.71 -29.13 4.14
CA THR A 106 -8.90 -28.73 5.54
C THR A 106 -8.88 -27.20 5.70
N LEU A 107 -7.96 -26.52 4.99
CA LEU A 107 -7.89 -25.06 5.00
C LEU A 107 -9.15 -24.40 4.39
N HIS A 108 -9.67 -24.97 3.31
CA HIS A 108 -10.95 -24.50 2.72
C HIS A 108 -12.13 -24.71 3.65
N GLU A 109 -12.21 -25.86 4.35
CA GLU A 109 -13.27 -26.13 5.31
C GLU A 109 -13.22 -25.16 6.50
N GLU A 110 -12.01 -24.85 7.00
CA GLU A 110 -11.83 -23.88 8.09
C GLU A 110 -12.27 -22.49 7.66
N PHE A 111 -11.85 -22.06 6.46
CA PHE A 111 -12.27 -20.77 5.92
C PHE A 111 -13.78 -20.71 5.75
N ASN A 112 -14.42 -21.77 5.23
CA ASN A 112 -15.86 -21.84 5.08
C ASN A 112 -16.58 -21.77 6.43
N ARG A 113 -16.10 -22.47 7.45
CA ARG A 113 -16.64 -22.37 8.82
C ARG A 113 -16.57 -20.93 9.36
N ARG A 114 -15.46 -20.26 9.14
CA ARG A 114 -15.27 -18.87 9.54
C ARG A 114 -16.22 -17.93 8.80
N LEU A 115 -16.32 -18.07 7.48
CA LEU A 115 -17.20 -17.28 6.62
C LEU A 115 -18.67 -17.40 7.04
N LEU A 116 -19.15 -18.65 7.31
CA LEU A 116 -20.51 -18.90 7.77
C LEU A 116 -20.78 -18.31 9.16
N ARG A 117 -19.78 -18.27 10.03
CA ARG A 117 -19.90 -17.61 11.35
C ARG A 117 -20.14 -16.12 11.19
N GLU A 118 -19.31 -15.43 10.40
CA GLU A 118 -19.46 -14.00 10.14
C GLU A 118 -20.82 -13.68 9.51
N ALA A 119 -21.26 -14.50 8.56
CA ALA A 119 -22.56 -14.35 7.91
C ALA A 119 -23.73 -14.49 8.90
N ARG A 120 -23.65 -15.42 9.87
CA ARG A 120 -24.68 -15.60 10.93
C ARG A 120 -24.72 -14.39 11.88
N GLU A 121 -23.60 -13.74 12.09
CA GLU A 121 -23.51 -12.53 12.89
C GLU A 121 -23.87 -11.25 12.11
N GLY A 122 -24.29 -11.40 10.84
CA GLY A 122 -24.70 -10.30 9.97
C GLY A 122 -23.51 -9.46 9.46
N ARG A 123 -22.29 -9.95 9.60
CA ARG A 123 -21.08 -9.26 9.12
C ARG A 123 -20.70 -9.73 7.72
N ARG A 124 -20.28 -8.80 6.90
CA ARG A 124 -19.68 -9.09 5.58
C ARG A 124 -18.28 -9.65 5.75
N PHE A 125 -17.82 -10.39 4.75
CA PHE A 125 -16.43 -10.82 4.68
C PHE A 125 -15.77 -10.23 3.43
N ILE A 126 -14.70 -9.45 3.62
CA ILE A 126 -14.01 -8.72 2.54
C ILE A 126 -12.57 -9.19 2.49
N VAL A 127 -12.13 -9.66 1.33
CA VAL A 127 -10.74 -10.03 1.06
C VAL A 127 -10.17 -9.08 0.00
N ILE A 128 -9.11 -8.39 0.33
CA ILE A 128 -8.30 -7.63 -0.62
C ILE A 128 -7.02 -8.39 -0.89
N VAL A 129 -6.71 -8.58 -2.17
CA VAL A 129 -5.44 -9.15 -2.61
C VAL A 129 -4.72 -8.07 -3.40
N ASP A 130 -3.71 -7.44 -2.80
CA ASP A 130 -2.87 -6.44 -3.48
C ASP A 130 -1.73 -7.11 -4.25
N GLU A 131 -1.17 -6.44 -5.25
CA GLU A 131 -0.14 -6.95 -6.17
C GLU A 131 -0.54 -8.30 -6.83
N ALA A 132 -1.83 -8.48 -7.13
CA ALA A 132 -2.41 -9.74 -7.64
C ALA A 132 -1.87 -10.17 -9.01
N GLN A 133 -1.15 -9.30 -9.75
CA GLN A 133 -0.44 -9.71 -10.98
C GLN A 133 0.65 -10.76 -10.72
N ASN A 134 1.14 -10.87 -9.48
CA ASN A 134 2.17 -11.86 -9.11
C ASN A 134 1.59 -13.25 -8.83
N LEU A 135 0.26 -13.37 -8.60
CA LEU A 135 -0.38 -14.66 -8.32
C LEU A 135 -0.28 -15.61 -9.50
N ASP A 136 0.03 -16.86 -9.23
CA ASP A 136 -0.03 -17.93 -10.22
C ASP A 136 -1.47 -18.28 -10.61
N ALA A 137 -1.67 -18.93 -11.77
CA ALA A 137 -2.98 -19.34 -12.24
C ALA A 137 -3.70 -20.28 -11.27
N SER A 138 -2.97 -21.16 -10.57
CA SER A 138 -3.49 -22.06 -9.55
C SER A 138 -4.05 -21.32 -8.34
N VAL A 139 -3.40 -20.26 -7.91
CA VAL A 139 -3.88 -19.40 -6.80
C VAL A 139 -5.10 -18.60 -7.23
N LEU A 140 -5.09 -18.04 -8.44
CA LEU A 140 -6.26 -17.36 -9.00
C LEU A 140 -7.47 -18.29 -9.13
N GLU A 141 -7.25 -19.56 -9.46
CA GLU A 141 -8.32 -20.57 -9.47
C GLU A 141 -8.82 -20.88 -8.06
N THR A 142 -7.93 -20.98 -7.07
CA THR A 142 -8.32 -21.12 -5.67
C THR A 142 -9.21 -19.94 -5.23
N ILE A 143 -8.81 -18.70 -5.56
CA ILE A 143 -9.59 -17.50 -5.26
C ILE A 143 -10.94 -17.53 -5.99
N ARG A 144 -10.99 -18.02 -7.23
CA ARG A 144 -12.24 -18.22 -7.96
C ARG A 144 -13.18 -19.18 -7.22
N LEU A 145 -12.66 -20.30 -6.73
CA LEU A 145 -13.46 -21.27 -5.97
C LEU A 145 -13.98 -20.70 -4.66
N LEU A 146 -13.20 -19.85 -3.96
CA LEU A 146 -13.68 -19.13 -2.79
C LEU A 146 -14.87 -18.21 -3.09
N SER A 147 -14.94 -17.65 -4.30
CA SER A 147 -16.06 -16.79 -4.70
C SER A 147 -17.39 -17.51 -4.91
N ASP A 148 -17.40 -18.86 -4.88
CA ASP A 148 -18.60 -19.68 -4.98
C ASP A 148 -19.37 -19.80 -3.67
N PHE A 149 -18.80 -19.31 -2.56
CA PHE A 149 -19.51 -19.28 -1.29
C PHE A 149 -20.62 -18.23 -1.31
N GLU A 150 -21.83 -18.72 -1.58
CA GLU A 150 -23.03 -17.89 -1.64
C GLU A 150 -24.25 -18.61 -1.02
N THR A 151 -25.21 -17.84 -0.62
CA THR A 151 -26.53 -18.31 -0.27
C THR A 151 -27.51 -17.94 -1.40
N PRO A 152 -28.74 -18.49 -1.42
CA PRO A 152 -29.72 -18.08 -2.42
C PRO A 152 -30.06 -16.58 -2.40
N ARG A 153 -29.63 -15.85 -1.36
CA ARG A 153 -29.97 -14.42 -1.17
C ARG A 153 -28.78 -13.48 -1.24
N ALA A 154 -27.55 -13.96 -1.03
CA ALA A 154 -26.39 -13.10 -0.95
C ALA A 154 -25.07 -13.85 -1.17
N LYS A 155 -24.09 -13.16 -1.76
CA LYS A 155 -22.69 -13.60 -1.74
C LYS A 155 -22.07 -13.29 -0.39
N LEU A 156 -21.54 -14.33 0.27
CA LEU A 156 -20.98 -14.22 1.61
C LEU A 156 -19.61 -13.54 1.61
N LEU A 157 -18.88 -13.65 0.49
CA LEU A 157 -17.51 -13.19 0.34
C LEU A 157 -17.44 -12.10 -0.75
N GLN A 158 -16.76 -11.00 -0.42
CA GLN A 158 -16.42 -9.92 -1.35
C GLN A 158 -14.93 -9.93 -1.58
N ILE A 159 -14.48 -10.04 -2.82
CA ILE A 159 -13.06 -10.14 -3.18
C ILE A 159 -12.68 -8.96 -4.07
N VAL A 160 -11.62 -8.25 -3.71
CA VAL A 160 -11.02 -7.20 -4.54
C VAL A 160 -9.61 -7.62 -4.93
N LEU A 161 -9.39 -7.89 -6.21
CA LEU A 161 -8.06 -8.06 -6.77
C LEU A 161 -7.50 -6.70 -7.19
N ALA A 162 -6.42 -6.28 -6.58
CA ALA A 162 -5.73 -5.06 -6.95
C ALA A 162 -4.37 -5.40 -7.57
N GLY A 163 -4.03 -4.72 -8.64
CA GLY A 163 -2.76 -5.01 -9.33
C GLY A 163 -2.38 -3.97 -10.37
N GLN A 164 -1.27 -4.26 -11.01
CA GLN A 164 -0.71 -3.48 -12.10
C GLN A 164 -1.40 -3.85 -13.42
N PRO A 165 -1.16 -3.13 -14.54
CA PRO A 165 -1.78 -3.43 -15.84
C PRO A 165 -1.61 -4.88 -16.28
N GLU A 166 -0.52 -5.54 -15.89
CA GLU A 166 -0.24 -6.95 -16.14
C GLU A 166 -1.30 -7.89 -15.54
N LEU A 167 -2.00 -7.45 -14.48
CA LEU A 167 -3.16 -8.18 -13.95
C LEU A 167 -4.30 -8.18 -14.95
N ALA A 168 -4.58 -7.06 -15.62
CA ALA A 168 -5.62 -7.01 -16.65
C ALA A 168 -5.27 -7.91 -17.83
N ASP A 169 -4.02 -7.93 -18.28
CA ASP A 169 -3.53 -8.81 -19.34
C ASP A 169 -3.66 -10.28 -18.93
N LYS A 170 -3.30 -10.60 -17.67
CA LYS A 170 -3.43 -11.94 -17.11
C LYS A 170 -4.90 -12.39 -17.08
N LEU A 171 -5.81 -11.56 -16.56
CA LEU A 171 -7.24 -11.83 -16.53
C LEU A 171 -7.86 -11.94 -17.94
N GLY A 172 -7.25 -11.31 -18.94
CA GLY A 172 -7.63 -11.42 -20.36
C GLY A 172 -7.37 -12.79 -20.99
N ARG A 173 -6.53 -13.63 -20.38
CA ARG A 173 -6.14 -14.93 -20.96
C ARG A 173 -7.33 -15.91 -21.01
N PRO A 174 -7.44 -16.74 -22.07
CA PRO A 174 -8.52 -17.73 -22.18
C PRO A 174 -8.63 -18.68 -20.99
N SER A 175 -7.49 -19.08 -20.39
CA SER A 175 -7.43 -19.95 -19.20
C SER A 175 -8.10 -19.36 -17.97
N LEU A 176 -8.27 -18.05 -17.87
CA LEU A 176 -8.91 -17.35 -16.75
C LEU A 176 -10.29 -16.77 -17.12
N SER A 177 -10.89 -17.24 -18.23
CA SER A 177 -12.19 -16.75 -18.69
C SER A 177 -13.31 -16.88 -17.65
N GLN A 178 -13.33 -17.97 -16.88
CA GLN A 178 -14.31 -18.19 -15.82
C GLN A 178 -14.14 -17.19 -14.67
N LEU A 179 -12.90 -16.89 -14.25
CA LEU A 179 -12.61 -15.88 -13.25
C LEU A 179 -13.04 -14.49 -13.74
N ARG A 180 -12.68 -14.15 -14.98
CA ARG A 180 -13.04 -12.86 -15.60
C ARG A 180 -14.55 -12.64 -15.63
N GLN A 181 -15.35 -13.68 -15.95
CA GLN A 181 -16.83 -13.58 -15.97
C GLN A 181 -17.43 -13.27 -14.59
N ARG A 182 -16.71 -13.53 -13.51
CA ARG A 182 -17.15 -13.23 -12.13
C ARG A 182 -16.84 -11.81 -11.70
N ILE A 183 -15.93 -11.12 -12.39
CA ILE A 183 -15.58 -9.73 -12.08
C ILE A 183 -16.76 -8.83 -12.48
N SER A 184 -17.48 -8.36 -11.48
CA SER A 184 -18.66 -7.49 -11.64
C SER A 184 -18.31 -6.00 -11.67
N VAL A 185 -17.17 -5.63 -11.07
CA VAL A 185 -16.67 -4.25 -11.04
C VAL A 185 -15.20 -4.25 -11.44
N LEU A 186 -14.87 -3.49 -12.48
CA LEU A 186 -13.50 -3.26 -12.92
C LEU A 186 -13.23 -1.76 -12.87
N SER A 187 -12.38 -1.35 -11.96
CA SER A 187 -11.97 0.05 -11.79
C SER A 187 -10.50 0.24 -12.17
N SER A 188 -10.15 1.44 -12.62
CA SER A 188 -8.75 1.77 -12.94
C SER A 188 -8.40 3.16 -12.45
N LEU A 189 -7.18 3.31 -11.90
CA LEU A 189 -6.62 4.62 -11.60
C LEU A 189 -5.78 5.09 -12.78
N LYS A 190 -6.11 6.28 -13.26
CA LYS A 190 -5.39 6.94 -14.35
C LYS A 190 -4.40 7.95 -13.77
N PRO A 191 -3.26 8.19 -14.44
CA PRO A 191 -2.33 9.25 -14.08
C PRO A 191 -3.03 10.59 -13.90
N LEU A 192 -2.50 11.43 -13.00
CA LEU A 192 -3.04 12.74 -12.72
C LEU A 192 -2.80 13.68 -13.92
N PRO A 193 -3.84 14.31 -14.47
CA PRO A 193 -3.63 15.38 -15.43
C PRO A 193 -2.93 16.56 -14.75
N GLN A 194 -2.33 17.46 -15.53
CA GLN A 194 -1.52 18.57 -15.06
C GLN A 194 -2.20 19.37 -13.92
N VAL A 195 -3.46 19.71 -14.09
CA VAL A 195 -4.24 20.48 -13.10
C VAL A 195 -4.35 19.72 -11.76
N GLU A 196 -4.59 18.42 -11.81
CA GLU A 196 -4.69 17.58 -10.61
C GLU A 196 -3.31 17.34 -9.97
N THR A 197 -2.24 17.27 -10.75
CA THR A 197 -0.85 17.22 -10.26
C THR A 197 -0.52 18.47 -9.43
N GLU A 198 -0.85 19.63 -9.92
CA GLU A 198 -0.63 20.90 -9.19
C GLU A 198 -1.44 20.95 -7.88
N ARG A 199 -2.72 20.57 -7.93
CA ARG A 199 -3.58 20.48 -6.74
C ARG A 199 -3.08 19.45 -5.74
N TYR A 200 -2.59 18.32 -6.22
CA TYR A 200 -1.97 17.28 -5.39
C TYR A 200 -0.75 17.83 -4.62
N MET A 201 0.16 18.51 -5.32
CA MET A 201 1.34 19.12 -4.71
C MET A 201 0.93 20.17 -3.64
N GLU A 202 -0.01 21.04 -3.95
CA GLU A 202 -0.52 22.07 -3.04
C GLU A 202 -1.25 21.47 -1.84
N HIS A 203 -2.02 20.40 -2.04
CA HIS A 203 -2.67 19.68 -0.95
C HIS A 203 -1.64 19.14 0.04
N ARG A 204 -0.61 18.45 -0.43
CA ARG A 204 0.43 17.86 0.42
C ARG A 204 1.22 18.91 1.19
N LEU A 205 1.58 20.00 0.53
CA LEU A 205 2.25 21.14 1.18
C LEU A 205 1.38 21.77 2.28
N ARG A 206 0.08 21.94 2.01
CA ARG A 206 -0.87 22.51 2.97
C ARG A 206 -1.02 21.60 4.20
N VAL A 207 -1.17 20.28 4.02
CA VAL A 207 -1.22 19.30 5.12
C VAL A 207 0.06 19.37 5.95
N ALA A 208 1.22 19.48 5.28
CA ALA A 208 2.52 19.63 5.95
C ALA A 208 2.72 21.01 6.63
N GLY A 209 1.74 21.89 6.58
CA GLY A 209 1.75 23.17 7.28
C GLY A 209 2.30 24.35 6.48
N PHE A 210 2.55 24.21 5.18
CA PHE A 210 2.96 25.33 4.33
C PHE A 210 1.80 26.33 4.18
N ARG A 211 2.01 27.59 4.54
CA ARG A 211 0.93 28.61 4.63
C ARG A 211 0.84 29.53 3.42
N ASN A 212 1.88 29.67 2.64
CA ASN A 212 2.02 30.71 1.61
C ASN A 212 1.91 30.14 0.18
N GLY A 213 0.92 29.28 -0.08
CA GLY A 213 0.73 28.69 -1.42
C GLY A 213 1.67 27.52 -1.72
N THR A 214 2.72 27.76 -2.52
CA THR A 214 3.69 26.73 -2.92
C THR A 214 5.06 27.35 -3.13
N PRO A 215 6.16 26.66 -2.78
CA PRO A 215 7.51 27.13 -3.10
C PRO A 215 7.87 26.90 -4.57
N PHE A 216 7.08 26.12 -5.32
CA PHE A 216 7.34 25.81 -6.72
C PHE A 216 6.78 26.87 -7.65
N THR A 217 7.60 27.37 -8.60
CA THR A 217 7.12 28.28 -9.65
C THR A 217 6.11 27.57 -10.57
N PRO A 218 5.24 28.32 -11.28
CA PRO A 218 4.32 27.71 -12.26
C PRO A 218 5.04 26.86 -13.32
N ARG A 219 6.22 27.27 -13.76
CA ARG A 219 7.04 26.53 -14.73
C ARG A 219 7.59 25.24 -14.11
N ALA A 220 8.05 25.26 -12.86
CA ALA A 220 8.50 24.08 -12.16
C ALA A 220 7.36 23.08 -11.94
N LYS A 221 6.16 23.52 -11.53
CA LYS A 221 4.98 22.66 -11.38
C LYS A 221 4.60 21.98 -12.70
N LYS A 222 4.64 22.73 -13.83
CA LYS A 222 4.39 22.17 -15.14
C LYS A 222 5.40 21.08 -15.51
N LEU A 223 6.70 21.35 -15.31
CA LEU A 223 7.77 20.40 -15.62
C LEU A 223 7.67 19.14 -14.73
N ILE A 224 7.35 19.29 -13.44
CA ILE A 224 7.12 18.14 -12.56
C ILE A 224 5.97 17.27 -13.08
N GLY A 225 4.86 17.88 -13.53
CA GLY A 225 3.74 17.15 -14.11
C GLY A 225 4.13 16.33 -15.34
N GLU A 226 4.92 16.93 -16.24
CA GLU A 226 5.43 16.28 -17.46
C GLU A 226 6.36 15.11 -17.13
N LEU A 227 7.37 15.35 -16.28
CA LEU A 227 8.39 14.35 -15.95
C LEU A 227 7.89 13.22 -15.05
N SER A 228 6.92 13.50 -14.18
CA SER A 228 6.31 12.48 -13.32
C SER A 228 5.30 11.59 -14.04
N GLU A 229 4.93 11.94 -15.29
CA GLU A 229 3.80 11.32 -16.01
C GLU A 229 2.48 11.36 -15.21
N GLY A 230 2.34 12.29 -14.26
CA GLY A 230 1.19 12.35 -13.36
C GLY A 230 1.11 11.20 -12.35
N ILE A 231 2.18 10.47 -12.12
CA ILE A 231 2.25 9.37 -11.15
C ILE A 231 2.60 9.93 -9.77
N PRO A 232 1.73 9.78 -8.73
CA PRO A 232 1.93 10.36 -7.41
C PRO A 232 3.29 10.07 -6.76
N ARG A 233 3.81 8.83 -6.89
CA ARG A 233 5.13 8.47 -6.38
C ARG A 233 6.25 9.27 -7.05
N ASN A 234 6.17 9.44 -8.37
CA ASN A 234 7.16 10.21 -9.12
C ASN A 234 7.08 11.70 -8.78
N ILE A 235 5.85 12.24 -8.62
CA ILE A 235 5.64 13.61 -8.14
C ILE A 235 6.30 13.80 -6.78
N ASN A 236 6.09 12.87 -5.85
CA ASN A 236 6.69 12.93 -4.52
C ASN A 236 8.21 12.93 -4.58
N ASN A 237 8.81 12.03 -5.36
CA ASN A 237 10.27 11.93 -5.50
C ASN A 237 10.87 13.23 -6.06
N LEU A 238 10.29 13.78 -7.13
CA LEU A 238 10.74 15.03 -7.73
C LEU A 238 10.59 16.21 -6.78
N CYS A 239 9.44 16.32 -6.09
CA CYS A 239 9.19 17.40 -5.14
C CYS A 239 10.12 17.31 -3.91
N PHE A 240 10.34 16.11 -3.40
CA PHE A 240 11.28 15.89 -2.29
C PHE A 240 12.70 16.29 -2.66
N GLY A 241 13.20 15.79 -3.79
CA GLY A 241 14.54 16.14 -4.30
C GLY A 241 14.69 17.65 -4.49
N ALA A 242 13.67 18.28 -5.10
CA ALA A 242 13.70 19.71 -5.37
C ALA A 242 13.66 20.58 -4.09
N LEU A 243 12.88 20.19 -3.06
CA LEU A 243 12.91 20.88 -1.77
C LEU A 243 14.26 20.70 -1.07
N SER A 244 14.85 19.51 -1.15
CA SER A 244 16.16 19.22 -0.56
C SER A 244 17.28 20.03 -1.22
N LEU A 245 17.33 20.02 -2.55
CA LEU A 245 18.33 20.75 -3.34
C LEU A 245 18.13 22.27 -3.21
N GLY A 246 16.89 22.75 -3.32
CA GLY A 246 16.58 24.18 -3.15
C GLY A 246 16.98 24.70 -1.76
N CYS A 247 16.82 23.90 -0.72
CA CYS A 247 17.33 24.23 0.61
C CYS A 247 18.87 24.31 0.64
N ALA A 248 19.56 23.37 0.01
CA ALA A 248 21.03 23.36 -0.07
C ALA A 248 21.56 24.60 -0.82
N LEU A 249 20.86 24.98 -1.90
CA LEU A 249 21.18 26.16 -2.71
C LEU A 249 20.63 27.50 -2.12
N GLN A 250 20.01 27.46 -0.93
CA GLN A 250 19.39 28.62 -0.27
C GLN A 250 18.30 29.32 -1.11
N GLN A 251 17.61 28.58 -1.97
CA GLN A 251 16.55 29.08 -2.85
C GLN A 251 15.17 28.90 -2.19
N LYS A 252 14.45 30.00 -1.91
CA LYS A 252 13.09 29.97 -1.40
C LYS A 252 12.04 29.60 -2.45
N ALA A 253 12.29 29.94 -3.71
CA ALA A 253 11.48 29.61 -4.85
C ALA A 253 12.20 28.56 -5.69
N ILE A 254 11.52 27.45 -5.95
CA ILE A 254 12.04 26.33 -6.75
C ILE A 254 11.58 26.55 -8.19
N ASP A 255 12.54 26.73 -9.10
CA ASP A 255 12.29 26.88 -10.52
C ASP A 255 12.78 25.66 -11.32
N VAL A 256 12.63 25.73 -12.62
CA VAL A 256 12.90 24.68 -13.62
C VAL A 256 14.34 24.15 -13.50
N ASP A 257 15.32 25.01 -13.21
CA ASP A 257 16.72 24.60 -13.14
C ASP A 257 16.97 23.62 -11.98
N VAL A 258 16.37 23.85 -10.81
CA VAL A 258 16.43 22.91 -9.68
C VAL A 258 15.80 21.57 -10.05
N ILE A 259 14.68 21.56 -10.77
CA ILE A 259 14.03 20.32 -11.19
C ILE A 259 14.90 19.53 -12.17
N ARG A 260 15.53 20.22 -13.13
CA ARG A 260 16.43 19.59 -14.11
C ARG A 260 17.65 18.95 -13.44
N GLU A 261 18.23 19.62 -12.45
CA GLU A 261 19.35 19.08 -11.68
C GLU A 261 18.94 17.82 -10.90
N VAL A 262 17.79 17.83 -10.22
CA VAL A 262 17.26 16.65 -9.53
C VAL A 262 17.04 15.48 -10.49
N VAL A 263 16.54 15.73 -11.71
CA VAL A 263 16.31 14.67 -12.71
C VAL A 263 17.64 14.12 -13.21
N SER A 264 18.62 14.97 -13.46
CA SER A 264 19.97 14.54 -13.86
C SER A 264 20.59 13.59 -12.82
N ASP A 265 20.47 13.91 -11.54
CA ASP A 265 20.96 13.05 -10.46
C ASP A 265 20.22 11.71 -10.37
N LEU A 266 18.90 11.73 -10.57
CA LEU A 266 18.07 10.49 -10.60
C LEU A 266 18.42 9.60 -11.80
N ASP A 267 18.69 10.18 -12.97
CA ASP A 267 19.06 9.42 -14.18
C ASP A 267 20.48 8.84 -14.09
N LEU A 268 21.43 9.54 -13.50
CA LEU A 268 22.75 9.00 -13.18
C LEU A 268 22.66 7.82 -12.21
N SER A 269 21.76 7.89 -11.23
CA SER A 269 21.52 6.77 -10.31
C SER A 269 20.94 5.53 -11.02
N LYS A 270 20.12 5.71 -12.06
CA LYS A 270 19.62 4.61 -12.91
C LYS A 270 20.75 3.95 -13.71
N LEU A 271 21.63 4.72 -14.30
CA LEU A 271 22.80 4.21 -15.05
C LEU A 271 23.78 3.44 -14.14
N ALA A 272 23.92 3.85 -12.87
CA ALA A 272 24.70 3.12 -11.88
C ALA A 272 23.98 1.86 -11.36
N SER A 273 22.64 1.82 -11.41
CA SER A 273 21.84 0.68 -10.96
C SER A 273 21.73 -0.44 -12.00
N ASP A 274 21.77 -0.15 -13.29
CA ASP A 274 21.74 -1.17 -14.35
C ASP A 274 22.97 -2.09 -14.35
N SER A 275 24.08 -1.68 -13.72
CA SER A 275 25.27 -2.52 -13.55
C SER A 275 25.34 -3.29 -12.22
N ARG A 276 24.42 -3.04 -11.24
CA ARG A 276 24.44 -3.64 -9.88
C ARG A 276 23.08 -3.80 -9.22
N ALA A 277 21.98 -3.74 -9.94
CA ALA A 277 20.67 -3.34 -9.45
C ALA A 277 19.78 -4.41 -8.80
N THR A 278 20.26 -5.60 -8.47
CA THR A 278 19.39 -6.56 -7.75
C THR A 278 19.73 -6.68 -6.26
N THR A 279 20.95 -6.38 -5.83
CA THR A 279 21.40 -6.67 -4.46
C THR A 279 21.49 -5.44 -3.54
N ILE A 280 21.66 -4.23 -4.07
CA ILE A 280 21.95 -3.05 -3.24
C ILE A 280 20.66 -2.34 -2.79
N HIS A 281 19.60 -2.39 -3.56
CA HIS A 281 18.32 -1.73 -3.20
C HIS A 281 17.61 -2.44 -2.04
N GLU A 282 17.65 -3.77 -2.01
CA GLU A 282 17.15 -4.57 -0.88
C GLU A 282 18.01 -4.34 0.38
N THR A 283 19.33 -4.28 0.24
CA THR A 283 20.25 -4.08 1.38
C THR A 283 20.13 -2.66 1.98
N ALA A 284 19.96 -1.63 1.15
CA ALA A 284 19.77 -0.25 1.63
C ALA A 284 18.39 -0.05 2.30
N LEU A 285 17.33 -0.67 1.78
CA LEU A 285 16.01 -0.65 2.39
C LEU A 285 15.99 -1.41 3.72
N LEU A 286 16.64 -2.57 3.77
CA LEU A 286 16.82 -3.37 4.99
C LEU A 286 17.68 -2.63 6.03
N GLN A 287 18.70 -1.90 5.61
CA GLN A 287 19.53 -1.11 6.51
C GLN A 287 18.76 0.09 7.08
N THR A 288 18.00 0.81 6.26
CA THR A 288 17.15 1.93 6.71
C THR A 288 16.03 1.45 7.64
N LEU A 289 15.47 0.27 7.39
CA LEU A 289 14.50 -0.37 8.28
C LEU A 289 15.14 -0.81 9.61
N LYS A 290 16.36 -1.36 9.58
CA LYS A 290 17.12 -1.73 10.79
C LYS A 290 17.48 -0.50 11.63
N ASP A 291 17.90 0.59 11.00
CA ASP A 291 18.26 1.83 11.69
C ASP A 291 17.04 2.51 12.34
N ASN A 292 15.89 2.46 11.70
CA ASN A 292 14.64 2.94 12.28
C ASN A 292 14.11 2.03 13.40
N LEU A 293 14.29 0.72 13.30
CA LEU A 293 13.92 -0.24 14.35
C LEU A 293 14.82 -0.11 15.57
N SER A 294 16.12 0.18 15.41
CA SER A 294 17.04 0.40 16.53
C SER A 294 16.75 1.72 17.27
N LEU A 295 16.27 2.76 16.59
CA LEU A 295 15.82 4.01 17.23
C LEU A 295 14.57 3.81 18.09
N VAL A 296 13.62 3.00 17.64
CA VAL A 296 12.41 2.66 18.41
C VAL A 296 12.72 1.74 19.62
N ALA A 297 13.73 0.86 19.48
CA ALA A 297 14.17 -0.01 20.58
C ALA A 297 14.94 0.76 21.67
N LEU A 298 15.68 1.81 21.30
CA LEU A 298 16.40 2.67 22.27
C LEU A 298 15.45 3.51 23.12
N ASP A 299 14.31 3.93 22.59
CA ASP A 299 13.29 4.68 23.35
C ASP A 299 12.53 3.79 24.36
N LYS A 300 12.38 2.49 24.08
CA LYS A 300 11.81 1.52 25.03
C LYS A 300 12.76 1.16 26.18
N ASN A 301 14.08 1.19 25.96
CA ASN A 301 15.08 0.87 26.99
C ASN A 301 15.40 2.05 27.93
N ALA A 302 15.02 3.27 27.60
CA ALA A 302 15.17 4.42 28.49
C ALA A 302 14.20 4.40 29.68
N MET A 303 13.15 3.57 29.66
CA MET A 303 12.16 3.44 30.74
C MET A 303 12.35 2.20 31.64
N ALA A 304 13.28 1.30 31.34
CA ALA A 304 13.55 0.13 32.17
C ALA A 304 15.02 0.09 32.60
N GLY A 305 15.37 0.97 33.51
CA GLY A 305 16.66 0.94 34.19
C GLY A 305 16.70 -0.10 35.31
N ARG A 306 17.78 -0.88 35.29
CA ARG A 306 18.36 -1.76 36.31
C ARG A 306 18.00 -3.24 36.26
N GLY A 307 19.02 -4.04 35.93
CA GLY A 307 19.10 -5.46 36.23
C GLY A 307 20.03 -6.24 35.31
N GLU A 308 21.33 -6.24 35.63
CA GLU A 308 22.35 -7.31 35.48
C GLU A 308 22.57 -8.07 34.15
N LEU A 309 23.71 -7.80 33.56
CA LEU A 309 24.91 -8.56 33.15
C LEU A 309 24.78 -10.07 32.78
N LEU A 310 25.41 -10.34 31.61
CA LEU A 310 26.16 -11.50 31.17
C LEU A 310 25.49 -12.40 30.09
N GLY A 311 26.18 -12.49 28.93
CA GLY A 311 26.32 -13.74 28.21
C GLY A 311 26.18 -13.74 26.70
N GLN A 312 27.26 -13.44 25.99
CA GLN A 312 27.72 -14.03 24.71
C GLN A 312 26.79 -14.11 23.48
N GLU A 313 27.18 -13.29 22.52
CA GLU A 313 27.27 -13.46 21.05
C GLU A 313 26.79 -14.80 20.44
N ARG A 314 25.84 -14.65 19.50
CA ARG A 314 25.91 -15.31 18.17
C ARG A 314 25.17 -14.41 17.16
N LEU A 315 25.91 -13.91 16.19
CA LEU A 315 25.39 -13.33 14.95
C LEU A 315 24.61 -14.41 14.19
N SER A 316 23.30 -14.28 14.10
CA SER A 316 22.48 -14.97 13.13
C SER A 316 21.89 -13.93 12.18
N THR A 317 22.15 -14.11 10.90
CA THR A 317 21.56 -13.37 9.79
C THR A 317 20.12 -13.86 9.62
N ASP A 318 19.18 -13.33 10.38
CA ASP A 318 17.76 -13.64 10.23
C ASP A 318 17.06 -12.58 9.37
N VAL A 319 16.64 -13.01 8.19
CA VAL A 319 15.59 -12.34 7.43
C VAL A 319 14.34 -12.34 8.33
N PRO A 320 13.66 -11.21 8.56
CA PRO A 320 12.49 -11.17 9.41
C PRO A 320 11.46 -12.20 8.92
N SER A 321 10.95 -12.99 9.85
CA SER A 321 9.95 -14.01 9.56
C SER A 321 8.68 -13.35 9.02
N VAL A 322 7.90 -14.10 8.23
CA VAL A 322 6.60 -13.64 7.71
C VAL A 322 5.69 -13.13 8.83
N ALA A 323 5.79 -13.71 10.02
CA ALA A 323 5.06 -13.28 11.21
C ALA A 323 5.49 -11.88 11.71
N GLU A 324 6.76 -11.52 11.59
CA GLU A 324 7.25 -10.19 12.01
C GLU A 324 6.84 -9.10 11.02
N ALA A 325 6.82 -9.39 9.71
CA ALA A 325 6.30 -8.48 8.71
C ALA A 325 4.78 -8.26 8.85
N GLN A 326 4.03 -9.30 9.18
CA GLN A 326 2.59 -9.23 9.48
C GLN A 326 2.33 -8.47 10.78
N SER A 327 3.13 -8.70 11.81
CA SER A 327 3.07 -7.95 13.09
C SER A 327 3.30 -6.45 12.86
N TYR A 328 4.24 -6.09 11.98
CA TYR A 328 4.49 -4.68 11.65
C TYR A 328 3.31 -4.01 10.94
N ILE A 329 2.64 -4.71 10.02
CA ILE A 329 1.43 -4.18 9.37
C ILE A 329 0.27 -4.07 10.35
N GLN A 330 0.11 -5.03 11.26
CA GLN A 330 -0.87 -4.94 12.35
C GLN A 330 -0.54 -3.79 13.30
N GLU A 331 0.73 -3.55 13.59
CA GLU A 331 1.17 -2.40 14.39
C GLU A 331 0.91 -1.06 13.68
N VAL A 332 1.15 -0.96 12.37
CA VAL A 332 0.80 0.22 11.57
C VAL A 332 -0.71 0.43 11.52
N ILE A 333 -1.49 -0.63 11.36
CA ILE A 333 -2.95 -0.58 11.43
C ILE A 333 -3.41 -0.18 12.85
N GLN A 334 -2.78 -0.69 13.90
CA GLN A 334 -3.08 -0.29 15.30
C GLN A 334 -2.69 1.16 15.59
N LEU A 335 -1.57 1.64 15.09
CA LEU A 335 -1.15 3.05 15.21
C LEU A 335 -2.12 3.98 14.49
N LEU A 336 -2.58 3.62 13.30
CA LEU A 336 -3.61 4.34 12.57
C LEU A 336 -4.94 4.35 13.34
N ASN A 337 -5.25 3.26 14.02
CA ASN A 337 -6.45 3.11 14.83
C ASN A 337 -6.42 3.92 16.14
N ASN A 338 -5.27 3.98 16.80
CA ASN A 338 -5.09 4.75 18.04
C ASN A 338 -5.07 6.27 17.77
N TRP A 339 -4.55 6.67 16.62
CA TRP A 339 -4.55 8.07 16.23
C TRP A 339 -5.98 8.60 15.98
N GLN A 340 -6.86 7.81 15.32
CA GLN A 340 -8.27 8.21 15.12
C GLN A 340 -9.06 8.37 16.43
N ARG A 341 -8.70 7.65 17.50
CA ARG A 341 -9.33 7.81 18.83
C ARG A 341 -8.94 9.11 19.53
N ASN A 342 -7.82 9.71 19.15
CA ASN A 342 -7.30 10.93 19.79
C ASN A 342 -7.63 12.21 18.99
N VAL A 343 -8.29 12.10 17.84
CA VAL A 343 -8.68 13.24 16.96
C VAL A 343 -10.19 13.51 16.99
N ASN A 344 -10.98 12.66 17.64
CA ASN A 344 -12.37 12.90 18.04
C ASN A 344 -12.44 13.20 19.54
#